data_82066e438af308963d447e93cc236a7c
#
_entry.id   82066e438af308963d447e93cc236a7c
#
_cell.length_a   1.000
_cell.length_b   1.000
_cell.length_c   1.000
_cell.angle_alpha   90.00
_cell.angle_beta   90.00
_cell.angle_gamma   90.00
#
_symmetry.space_group_name_H-M   'P 1'
#
loop_
_entity.id
_entity.type
_entity.pdbx_description
1 polymer ?
#
loop_
_entity_poly.entity_id
_entity_poly.type
_entity_poly.pdbx_seq_one_letter_code
_entity_poly.pdbx_strand_id
1 'polypeptide(L)'
;MNFHGTAVRQKAITLLREGARNADVARHFDIPLGTVSYWKHMDRAKRGECPGRTPPPCPRCEGELASPPYSYLLGLYLGDGHIIQNRAMRVPSLSISCADVHPGLMDECEDAMRAVFPANSVCRVRRKGCHEVKLYSKHLWCLFPQHGPGKKHERAIVLEPWQQAIVDEHPWEFIRGLIHSDGCRITNWTTRIVAGERKRYEYPRYFFTNVSDDIRRLFTDTLEKLDIEWTHCTRNGNPYNISVAKKAHVALLDAHVGPKH
;
A
#
# COMPACT_ATOMS: atom_id res chain seq x y z
N MET A 1 -5.08 -18.25 -29.82
CA MET A 1 -4.76 -19.30 -28.80
C MET A 1 -4.25 -20.51 -29.58
N ASN A 2 -2.94 -20.82 -29.50
CA ASN A 2 -2.41 -22.05 -30.13
C ASN A 2 -2.84 -23.25 -29.28
N PHE A 3 -3.84 -23.97 -29.73
CA PHE A 3 -4.24 -25.23 -29.13
C PHE A 3 -3.31 -26.32 -29.64
N HIS A 4 -2.30 -26.66 -28.88
CA HIS A 4 -1.53 -27.88 -29.15
C HIS A 4 -2.44 -29.08 -28.89
N GLY A 5 -2.56 -29.99 -29.91
CA GLY A 5 -3.47 -31.13 -29.84
C GLY A 5 -3.22 -32.03 -28.63
N THR A 6 -4.27 -32.68 -28.15
CA THR A 6 -4.22 -33.56 -26.96
C THR A 6 -3.13 -34.64 -27.07
N ALA A 7 -2.89 -35.16 -28.27
CA ALA A 7 -1.85 -36.17 -28.53
C ALA A 7 -0.43 -35.62 -28.29
N VAL A 8 -0.14 -34.39 -28.71
CA VAL A 8 1.15 -33.73 -28.51
C VAL A 8 1.38 -33.50 -27.02
N ARG A 9 0.36 -32.98 -26.31
CA ARG A 9 0.42 -32.81 -24.86
C ARG A 9 0.70 -34.11 -24.13
N GLN A 10 0.07 -35.20 -24.55
CA GLN A 10 0.23 -36.49 -23.89
C GLN A 10 1.64 -37.05 -24.08
N LYS A 11 2.21 -36.98 -25.32
CA LYS A 11 3.59 -37.36 -25.61
C LYS A 11 4.60 -36.51 -24.83
N ALA A 12 4.39 -35.22 -24.78
CA ALA A 12 5.24 -34.29 -23.99
C ALA A 12 5.23 -34.65 -22.50
N ILE A 13 4.07 -34.94 -21.91
CA ILE A 13 3.94 -35.39 -20.52
C ILE A 13 4.66 -36.71 -20.28
N THR A 14 4.58 -37.68 -21.21
CA THR A 14 5.30 -38.95 -21.09
C THR A 14 6.81 -38.73 -21.01
N LEU A 15 7.38 -37.93 -21.91
CA LEU A 15 8.82 -37.62 -21.88
C LEU A 15 9.23 -36.88 -20.58
N LEU A 16 8.38 -36.00 -20.09
CA LEU A 16 8.62 -35.29 -18.81
C LEU A 16 8.61 -36.23 -17.59
N ARG A 17 7.80 -37.29 -17.61
CA ARG A 17 7.76 -38.36 -16.60
C ARG A 17 9.00 -39.25 -16.66
N GLU A 18 9.53 -39.49 -17.85
CA GLU A 18 10.78 -40.20 -18.08
C GLU A 18 12.03 -39.40 -17.75
N GLY A 19 11.87 -38.15 -17.26
CA GLY A 19 12.99 -37.33 -16.75
C GLY A 19 13.52 -36.33 -17.78
N ALA A 20 12.93 -36.17 -18.96
CA ALA A 20 13.35 -35.15 -19.92
C ALA A 20 13.25 -33.75 -19.37
N ARG A 21 14.23 -32.89 -19.71
CA ARG A 21 14.21 -31.47 -19.28
C ARG A 21 13.13 -30.70 -20.03
N ASN A 22 12.45 -29.79 -19.35
CA ASN A 22 11.40 -28.98 -19.96
C ASN A 22 11.85 -28.26 -21.25
N ALA A 23 13.10 -27.79 -21.31
CA ALA A 23 13.66 -27.10 -22.45
C ALA A 23 13.82 -28.04 -23.68
N ASP A 24 14.17 -29.31 -23.47
CA ASP A 24 14.36 -30.26 -24.54
C ASP A 24 13.01 -30.70 -25.14
N VAL A 25 12.01 -30.91 -24.26
CA VAL A 25 10.63 -31.19 -24.68
C VAL A 25 10.02 -29.98 -25.43
N ALA A 26 10.28 -28.76 -24.95
CA ALA A 26 9.83 -27.55 -25.61
C ALA A 26 10.38 -27.42 -27.03
N ARG A 27 11.68 -27.67 -27.21
CA ARG A 27 12.33 -27.67 -28.53
C ARG A 27 11.83 -28.81 -29.42
N HIS A 28 11.68 -30.00 -28.89
CA HIS A 28 11.26 -31.19 -29.65
C HIS A 28 9.86 -31.05 -30.27
N PHE A 29 8.94 -30.41 -29.58
CA PHE A 29 7.55 -30.21 -30.03
C PHE A 29 7.27 -28.80 -30.55
N ASP A 30 8.25 -27.94 -30.63
CA ASP A 30 8.10 -26.52 -30.98
C ASP A 30 7.00 -25.83 -30.13
N ILE A 31 7.10 -26.00 -28.83
CA ILE A 31 6.13 -25.47 -27.84
C ILE A 31 6.84 -24.51 -26.92
N PRO A 32 6.19 -23.39 -26.57
CA PRO A 32 6.75 -22.46 -25.57
C PRO A 32 7.08 -23.16 -24.25
N LEU A 33 8.28 -22.90 -23.70
CA LEU A 33 8.77 -23.48 -22.43
C LEU A 33 7.77 -23.33 -21.28
N GLY A 34 7.09 -22.18 -21.20
CA GLY A 34 6.05 -21.92 -20.21
C GLY A 34 4.86 -22.89 -20.32
N THR A 35 4.48 -23.26 -21.53
CA THR A 35 3.40 -24.24 -21.77
C THR A 35 3.80 -25.63 -21.30
N VAL A 36 5.03 -26.06 -21.60
CA VAL A 36 5.56 -27.36 -21.17
C VAL A 36 5.67 -27.40 -19.63
N SER A 37 6.18 -26.34 -19.02
CA SER A 37 6.27 -26.21 -17.56
C SER A 37 4.90 -26.27 -16.90
N TYR A 38 3.90 -25.62 -17.49
CA TYR A 38 2.51 -25.68 -17.03
C TYR A 38 1.93 -27.11 -17.13
N TRP A 39 2.16 -27.81 -18.23
CA TRP A 39 1.69 -29.18 -18.38
C TRP A 39 2.33 -30.12 -17.36
N LYS A 40 3.63 -30.00 -17.10
CA LYS A 40 4.34 -30.75 -16.05
C LYS A 40 3.74 -30.49 -14.67
N HIS A 41 3.49 -29.23 -14.37
CA HIS A 41 2.87 -28.84 -13.09
C HIS A 41 1.47 -29.45 -12.95
N MET A 42 0.62 -29.32 -13.96
CA MET A 42 -0.74 -29.88 -13.94
C MET A 42 -0.76 -31.40 -13.86
N ASP A 43 0.20 -32.09 -14.51
CA ASP A 43 0.33 -33.55 -14.43
C ASP A 43 0.74 -34.01 -13.03
N ARG A 44 1.74 -33.35 -12.46
CA ARG A 44 2.17 -33.61 -11.05
C ARG A 44 1.05 -33.34 -10.06
N ALA A 45 0.30 -32.25 -10.23
CA ALA A 45 -0.84 -31.93 -9.38
C ALA A 45 -1.93 -33.02 -9.44
N LYS A 46 -2.24 -33.55 -10.66
CA LYS A 46 -3.19 -34.63 -10.81
C LYS A 46 -2.75 -35.94 -10.15
N ARG A 47 -1.45 -36.17 -10.03
CA ARG A 47 -0.88 -37.35 -9.36
C ARG A 47 -0.66 -37.15 -7.85
N GLY A 48 -1.08 -36.00 -7.30
CA GLY A 48 -0.87 -35.65 -5.89
C GLY A 48 0.58 -35.34 -5.52
N GLU A 49 1.47 -35.21 -6.52
CA GLU A 49 2.92 -34.97 -6.30
C GLU A 49 3.26 -33.47 -6.09
N CYS A 50 2.31 -32.59 -6.32
CA CYS A 50 2.43 -31.20 -5.93
C CYS A 50 1.68 -31.05 -4.63
N PRO A 51 2.35 -30.81 -3.48
CA PRO A 51 1.65 -30.37 -2.30
C PRO A 51 0.89 -29.10 -2.69
N GLY A 52 -0.43 -29.12 -2.49
CA GLY A 52 -1.26 -27.94 -2.70
C GLY A 52 -0.58 -26.79 -1.99
N ARG A 53 -0.37 -25.67 -2.68
CA ARG A 53 0.19 -24.48 -2.02
C ARG A 53 -0.84 -24.06 -1.00
N THR A 54 -0.61 -24.37 0.28
CA THR A 54 -1.47 -23.89 1.35
C THR A 54 -1.50 -22.37 1.25
N PRO A 55 -2.66 -21.75 1.06
CA PRO A 55 -2.73 -20.30 1.04
C PRO A 55 -2.13 -19.76 2.33
N PRO A 56 -1.40 -18.63 2.31
CA PRO A 56 -0.97 -17.99 3.55
C PRO A 56 -2.17 -17.75 4.46
N PRO A 57 -2.04 -17.91 5.79
CA PRO A 57 -3.08 -17.60 6.74
C PRO A 57 -3.44 -16.11 6.70
N CYS A 58 -4.66 -15.78 7.10
CA CYS A 58 -5.05 -14.40 7.25
C CYS A 58 -4.29 -13.75 8.41
N PRO A 59 -3.52 -12.67 8.19
CA PRO A 59 -2.77 -12.02 9.26
C PRO A 59 -3.64 -11.61 10.46
N ARG A 60 -4.89 -11.22 10.22
CA ARG A 60 -5.83 -10.80 11.26
C ARG A 60 -6.59 -11.96 11.92
N CYS A 61 -7.10 -12.92 11.11
CA CYS A 61 -8.07 -13.91 11.61
C CYS A 61 -7.40 -15.20 12.09
N GLU A 62 -6.23 -15.52 11.56
CA GLU A 62 -5.52 -16.81 11.75
C GLU A 62 -4.08 -16.60 12.22
N GLY A 63 -3.60 -15.37 12.26
CA GLY A 63 -2.27 -14.96 12.70
C GLY A 63 -2.31 -13.83 13.71
N GLU A 64 -1.14 -13.35 14.07
CA GLU A 64 -0.94 -12.15 14.88
C GLU A 64 -0.66 -10.96 13.96
N LEU A 65 -1.62 -10.02 13.90
CA LEU A 65 -1.47 -8.81 13.09
C LEU A 65 -0.44 -7.88 13.71
N ALA A 66 0.61 -7.55 12.97
CA ALA A 66 1.60 -6.57 13.38
C ALA A 66 0.97 -5.16 13.45
N SER A 67 0.47 -4.77 14.62
CA SER A 67 -0.37 -3.58 14.82
C SER A 67 0.29 -2.25 14.43
N PRO A 68 1.54 -1.93 14.86
CA PRO A 68 2.18 -0.68 14.45
C PRO A 68 2.38 -0.57 12.93
N PRO A 69 2.98 -1.56 12.23
CA PRO A 69 3.08 -1.53 10.76
C PRO A 69 1.73 -1.49 10.06
N TYR A 70 0.68 -2.13 10.63
CA TYR A 70 -0.66 -2.08 10.07
C TYR A 70 -1.27 -0.67 10.18
N SER A 71 -1.12 0.01 11.32
CA SER A 71 -1.59 1.38 11.54
C SER A 71 -0.98 2.34 10.50
N TYR A 72 0.33 2.24 10.27
CA TYR A 72 1.03 2.99 9.23
C TYR A 72 0.53 2.64 7.82
N LEU A 73 0.43 1.36 7.49
CA LEU A 73 -0.05 0.89 6.19
C LEU A 73 -1.50 1.29 5.93
N LEU A 74 -2.35 1.32 6.96
CA LEU A 74 -3.72 1.81 6.86
C LEU A 74 -3.75 3.30 6.48
N GLY A 75 -2.92 4.13 7.10
CA GLY A 75 -2.75 5.54 6.74
C GLY A 75 -2.31 5.72 5.28
N LEU A 76 -1.29 4.97 4.84
CA LEU A 76 -0.85 4.97 3.43
C LEU A 76 -1.97 4.52 2.47
N TYR A 77 -2.72 3.47 2.84
CA TYR A 77 -3.83 2.98 2.02
C TYR A 77 -4.94 4.02 1.89
N LEU A 78 -5.28 4.72 2.95
CA LEU A 78 -6.34 5.74 2.91
C LEU A 78 -6.00 6.92 2.02
N GLY A 79 -4.74 7.32 1.91
CA GLY A 79 -4.27 8.30 0.93
C GLY A 79 -4.04 7.67 -0.46
N ASP A 80 -2.83 7.21 -0.72
CA ASP A 80 -2.33 6.80 -2.03
C ASP A 80 -2.60 5.33 -2.40
N GLY A 81 -3.23 4.55 -1.50
CA GLY A 81 -3.44 3.13 -1.72
C GLY A 81 -4.72 2.80 -2.48
N HIS A 82 -4.67 1.70 -3.23
CA HIS A 82 -5.85 1.11 -3.84
C HIS A 82 -5.73 -0.41 -3.96
N ILE A 83 -6.88 -1.09 -4.01
CA ILE A 83 -6.95 -2.53 -4.21
C ILE A 83 -7.57 -2.80 -5.58
N ILE A 84 -6.92 -3.65 -6.37
CA ILE A 84 -7.37 -4.03 -7.71
C ILE A 84 -7.66 -5.51 -7.77
N GLN A 85 -8.82 -5.86 -8.30
CA GLN A 85 -9.17 -7.21 -8.68
C GLN A 85 -9.66 -7.23 -10.14
N ASN A 86 -8.75 -7.50 -11.06
CA ASN A 86 -9.04 -7.41 -12.51
C ASN A 86 -10.06 -8.46 -13.02
N ARG A 87 -10.21 -9.59 -12.30
CA ARG A 87 -11.18 -10.66 -12.62
C ARG A 87 -11.61 -11.33 -11.32
N ALA A 88 -12.88 -11.75 -11.25
CA ALA A 88 -13.48 -12.35 -10.05
C ALA A 88 -12.68 -13.52 -9.44
N MET A 89 -11.99 -14.31 -10.27
CA MET A 89 -11.20 -15.48 -9.85
C MET A 89 -9.73 -15.18 -9.59
N ARG A 90 -9.27 -13.94 -9.75
CA ARG A 90 -7.86 -13.59 -9.49
C ARG A 90 -7.67 -13.06 -8.08
N VAL A 91 -6.50 -13.34 -7.52
CA VAL A 91 -6.08 -12.79 -6.24
C VAL A 91 -5.99 -11.26 -6.36
N PRO A 92 -6.68 -10.51 -5.49
CA PRO A 92 -6.59 -9.04 -5.49
C PRO A 92 -5.19 -8.58 -5.10
N SER A 93 -4.84 -7.36 -5.52
CA SER A 93 -3.57 -6.74 -5.18
C SER A 93 -3.79 -5.41 -4.49
N LEU A 94 -3.06 -5.18 -3.40
CA LEU A 94 -2.86 -3.85 -2.80
C LEU A 94 -1.70 -3.17 -3.53
N SER A 95 -1.87 -1.91 -3.86
CA SER A 95 -0.87 -1.06 -4.50
C SER A 95 -0.85 0.30 -3.81
N ILE A 96 0.33 0.77 -3.41
CA ILE A 96 0.58 2.11 -2.87
C ILE A 96 1.50 2.83 -3.84
N SER A 97 1.12 4.04 -4.26
CA SER A 97 1.92 4.85 -5.18
C SER A 97 2.91 5.71 -4.40
N CYS A 98 4.21 5.52 -4.64
CA CYS A 98 5.28 6.31 -4.01
C CYS A 98 6.03 7.09 -5.09
N ALA A 99 6.17 8.41 -4.92
CA ALA A 99 6.89 9.25 -5.87
C ALA A 99 8.40 8.95 -5.88
N ASP A 100 9.03 8.98 -7.08
CA ASP A 100 10.45 8.66 -7.26
C ASP A 100 11.40 9.60 -6.47
N VAL A 101 10.91 10.79 -6.11
CA VAL A 101 11.68 11.78 -5.32
C VAL A 101 11.77 11.44 -3.83
N HIS A 102 11.07 10.40 -3.37
CA HIS A 102 11.04 9.93 -1.98
C HIS A 102 11.38 8.44 -1.91
N PRO A 103 12.64 8.02 -2.16
CA PRO A 103 12.99 6.60 -2.17
C PRO A 103 12.86 5.94 -0.79
N GLY A 104 13.12 6.64 0.31
CA GLY A 104 12.93 6.13 1.66
C GLY A 104 11.49 5.79 1.97
N LEU A 105 10.53 6.54 1.43
CA LEU A 105 9.11 6.22 1.55
C LEU A 105 8.75 4.88 0.90
N MET A 106 9.41 4.52 -0.23
CA MET A 106 9.21 3.21 -0.86
C MET A 106 9.70 2.08 0.03
N ASP A 107 10.85 2.27 0.70
CA ASP A 107 11.43 1.29 1.63
C ASP A 107 10.51 1.09 2.83
N GLU A 108 10.05 2.15 3.46
CA GLU A 108 9.12 2.09 4.59
C GLU A 108 7.78 1.45 4.23
N CYS A 109 7.22 1.77 3.06
CA CYS A 109 6.00 1.16 2.56
C CYS A 109 6.17 -0.37 2.34
N GLU A 110 7.31 -0.77 1.76
CA GLU A 110 7.64 -2.17 1.52
C GLU A 110 7.82 -2.93 2.83
N ASP A 111 8.51 -2.34 3.81
CA ASP A 111 8.73 -2.93 5.13
C ASP A 111 7.41 -3.09 5.90
N ALA A 112 6.54 -2.10 5.88
CA ALA A 112 5.20 -2.20 6.47
C ALA A 112 4.36 -3.30 5.80
N MET A 113 4.39 -3.39 4.46
CA MET A 113 3.71 -4.47 3.74
C MET A 113 4.26 -5.85 4.10
N ARG A 114 5.58 -6.02 4.23
CA ARG A 114 6.22 -7.28 4.63
C ARG A 114 5.89 -7.66 6.07
N ALA A 115 5.86 -6.69 6.98
CA ALA A 115 5.50 -6.93 8.37
C ALA A 115 4.04 -7.37 8.52
N VAL A 116 3.12 -6.72 7.79
CA VAL A 116 1.68 -7.06 7.83
C VAL A 116 1.37 -8.37 7.07
N PHE A 117 2.11 -8.68 6.00
CA PHE A 117 1.89 -9.84 5.14
C PHE A 117 3.17 -10.68 4.98
N PRO A 118 3.70 -11.28 6.04
CA PRO A 118 5.04 -11.92 6.02
C PRO A 118 5.15 -13.10 5.05
N ALA A 119 4.03 -13.75 4.72
CA ALA A 119 4.00 -14.87 3.78
C ALA A 119 3.76 -14.45 2.31
N ASN A 120 3.59 -13.16 2.03
CA ASN A 120 3.34 -12.64 0.69
C ASN A 120 4.57 -11.92 0.14
N SER A 121 4.82 -12.09 -1.17
CA SER A 121 5.89 -11.33 -1.83
C SER A 121 5.44 -9.89 -2.08
N VAL A 122 6.30 -8.93 -1.73
CA VAL A 122 6.14 -7.51 -2.06
C VAL A 122 7.07 -7.19 -3.23
N CYS A 123 6.62 -6.40 -4.17
CA CYS A 123 7.40 -5.96 -5.33
C CYS A 123 7.15 -4.49 -5.65
N ARG A 124 8.13 -3.86 -6.32
CA ARG A 124 8.03 -2.50 -6.84
C ARG A 124 7.80 -2.55 -8.34
N VAL A 125 6.79 -1.85 -8.82
CA VAL A 125 6.45 -1.74 -10.23
C VAL A 125 6.66 -0.32 -10.69
N ARG A 126 7.64 -0.10 -11.57
CA ARG A 126 7.96 1.24 -12.08
C ARG A 126 6.81 1.80 -12.91
N ARG A 127 6.49 3.06 -12.67
CA ARG A 127 5.57 3.90 -13.45
C ARG A 127 6.27 5.19 -13.88
N LYS A 128 5.56 6.04 -14.58
CA LYS A 128 6.10 7.36 -14.95
C LYS A 128 6.13 8.27 -13.72
N GLY A 129 7.32 8.55 -13.18
CA GLY A 129 7.53 9.45 -12.05
C GLY A 129 7.20 8.87 -10.67
N CYS A 130 6.90 7.56 -10.57
CA CYS A 130 6.63 6.89 -9.31
C CYS A 130 6.87 5.37 -9.40
N HIS A 131 6.87 4.71 -8.25
CA HIS A 131 6.75 3.26 -8.15
C HIS A 131 5.48 2.89 -7.40
N GLU A 132 4.82 1.83 -7.87
CA GLU A 132 3.80 1.13 -7.09
C GLU A 132 4.48 0.07 -6.24
N VAL A 133 4.43 0.20 -4.92
CA VAL A 133 4.76 -0.86 -3.98
C VAL A 133 3.55 -1.77 -3.89
N LYS A 134 3.70 -3.06 -4.19
CA LYS A 134 2.59 -3.94 -4.48
C LYS A 134 2.73 -5.32 -3.87
N LEU A 135 1.62 -5.86 -3.38
CA LEU A 135 1.48 -7.26 -2.98
C LEU A 135 0.14 -7.86 -3.44
N TYR A 136 0.06 -9.19 -3.43
CA TYR A 136 -1.14 -9.95 -3.75
C TYR A 136 -1.56 -10.79 -2.56
N SER A 137 -2.81 -10.62 -2.08
CA SER A 137 -3.35 -11.44 -0.99
C SER A 137 -4.86 -11.60 -1.13
N LYS A 138 -5.38 -12.78 -0.78
CA LYS A 138 -6.83 -13.04 -0.69
C LYS A 138 -7.47 -12.35 0.52
N HIS A 139 -6.64 -11.91 1.47
CA HIS A 139 -7.08 -11.37 2.77
C HIS A 139 -7.18 -9.83 2.78
N LEU A 140 -6.99 -9.17 1.61
CA LEU A 140 -7.07 -7.70 1.54
C LEU A 140 -8.42 -7.14 1.99
N TRP A 141 -9.51 -7.84 1.69
CA TRP A 141 -10.85 -7.43 2.13
C TRP A 141 -11.04 -7.51 3.65
N CYS A 142 -10.36 -8.44 4.29
CA CYS A 142 -10.38 -8.58 5.74
C CYS A 142 -9.59 -7.46 6.43
N LEU A 143 -8.48 -7.00 5.82
CA LEU A 143 -7.63 -5.97 6.39
C LEU A 143 -8.04 -4.55 5.98
N PHE A 144 -8.68 -4.38 4.84
CA PHE A 144 -9.12 -3.09 4.32
C PHE A 144 -10.63 -3.11 3.96
N PRO A 145 -11.52 -3.31 4.94
CA PRO A 145 -12.97 -3.38 4.71
C PRO A 145 -13.55 -2.08 4.12
N GLN A 146 -12.84 -0.95 4.24
CA GLN A 146 -13.22 0.34 3.63
C GLN A 146 -13.12 0.33 2.10
N HIS A 147 -12.48 -0.71 1.52
CA HIS A 147 -12.39 -0.81 0.07
C HIS A 147 -13.76 -1.07 -0.56
N GLY A 148 -14.03 -0.38 -1.66
CA GLY A 148 -15.27 -0.52 -2.41
C GLY A 148 -15.13 0.06 -3.81
N PRO A 149 -16.15 -0.05 -4.66
CA PRO A 149 -16.16 0.54 -6.00
C PRO A 149 -16.11 2.07 -5.92
N GLY A 150 -15.60 2.69 -6.99
CA GLY A 150 -15.48 4.15 -7.09
C GLY A 150 -14.33 4.74 -6.30
N LYS A 151 -14.30 6.06 -6.22
CA LYS A 151 -13.26 6.80 -5.51
C LYS A 151 -13.55 6.85 -4.01
N LYS A 152 -12.51 6.98 -3.19
CA LYS A 152 -12.64 7.01 -1.73
C LYS A 152 -13.54 8.14 -1.21
N HIS A 153 -13.50 9.31 -1.87
CA HIS A 153 -14.34 10.44 -1.47
C HIS A 153 -15.80 10.36 -1.92
N GLU A 154 -16.14 9.34 -2.71
CA GLU A 154 -17.51 9.07 -3.18
C GLU A 154 -18.23 8.03 -2.31
N ARG A 155 -17.57 7.51 -1.26
CA ARG A 155 -18.13 6.54 -0.33
C ARG A 155 -17.72 6.82 1.11
N ALA A 156 -18.49 6.28 2.05
CA ALA A 156 -18.14 6.36 3.47
C ALA A 156 -16.84 5.59 3.78
N ILE A 157 -15.96 6.22 4.53
CA ILE A 157 -14.71 5.63 5.05
C ILE A 157 -14.80 5.61 6.57
N VAL A 158 -15.17 4.45 7.11
CA VAL A 158 -15.32 4.22 8.55
C VAL A 158 -14.37 3.10 8.96
N LEU A 159 -13.65 3.29 10.06
CA LEU A 159 -12.83 2.23 10.63
C LEU A 159 -13.72 1.23 11.39
N GLU A 160 -13.44 -0.05 11.19
CA GLU A 160 -14.02 -1.10 12.03
C GLU A 160 -13.51 -0.96 13.49
N PRO A 161 -14.26 -1.40 14.52
CA PRO A 161 -13.85 -1.26 15.91
C PRO A 161 -12.43 -1.78 16.19
N TRP A 162 -12.03 -2.89 15.59
CA TRP A 162 -10.68 -3.45 15.75
C TRP A 162 -9.60 -2.59 15.10
N GLN A 163 -9.90 -1.91 13.97
CA GLN A 163 -8.98 -0.96 13.34
C GLN A 163 -8.83 0.29 14.20
N GLN A 164 -9.96 0.78 14.72
CA GLN A 164 -9.95 1.94 15.62
C GLN A 164 -9.12 1.66 16.87
N ALA A 165 -9.24 0.47 17.47
CA ALA A 165 -8.42 0.08 18.61
C ALA A 165 -6.91 0.10 18.28
N ILE A 166 -6.51 -0.39 17.09
CA ILE A 166 -5.11 -0.34 16.64
C ILE A 166 -4.66 1.10 16.41
N VAL A 167 -5.49 1.94 15.80
CA VAL A 167 -5.16 3.36 15.58
C VAL A 167 -5.05 4.10 16.92
N ASP A 168 -5.89 3.79 17.89
CA ASP A 168 -5.85 4.40 19.23
C ASP A 168 -4.61 3.97 20.02
N GLU A 169 -4.12 2.77 19.82
CA GLU A 169 -2.87 2.25 20.41
C GLU A 169 -1.62 2.79 19.69
N HIS A 170 -1.71 2.98 18.37
CA HIS A 170 -0.59 3.40 17.51
C HIS A 170 -0.94 4.62 16.65
N PRO A 171 -1.32 5.76 17.27
CA PRO A 171 -1.80 6.93 16.55
C PRO A 171 -0.71 7.63 15.73
N TRP A 172 0.55 7.57 16.17
CA TRP A 172 1.66 8.19 15.45
C TRP A 172 1.95 7.48 14.12
N GLU A 173 1.90 6.17 14.08
CA GLU A 173 2.04 5.37 12.87
C GLU A 173 0.92 5.69 11.88
N PHE A 174 -0.31 5.85 12.37
CA PHE A 174 -1.45 6.23 11.52
C PHE A 174 -1.26 7.62 10.92
N ILE A 175 -0.96 8.62 11.74
CA ILE A 175 -0.67 10.00 11.30
C ILE A 175 0.50 10.01 10.30
N ARG A 176 1.57 9.24 10.60
CA ARG A 176 2.73 9.12 9.71
C ARG A 176 2.33 8.57 8.34
N GLY A 177 1.51 7.52 8.30
CA GLY A 177 0.99 6.96 7.04
C GLY A 177 0.15 7.97 6.24
N LEU A 178 -0.72 8.71 6.89
CA LEU A 178 -1.53 9.77 6.26
C LEU A 178 -0.67 10.93 5.73
N ILE A 179 0.32 11.38 6.51
CA ILE A 179 1.24 12.45 6.06
C ILE A 179 2.15 11.95 4.93
N HIS A 180 2.63 10.70 5.01
CA HIS A 180 3.49 10.13 3.97
C HIS A 180 2.75 9.90 2.65
N SER A 181 1.42 9.74 2.66
CA SER A 181 0.59 9.75 1.45
C SER A 181 0.23 11.19 1.04
N ASP A 182 -0.79 11.76 1.63
CA ASP A 182 -1.44 13.01 1.21
C ASP A 182 -0.96 14.27 1.95
N GLY A 183 0.06 14.15 2.81
CA GLY A 183 0.60 15.28 3.55
C GLY A 183 1.92 15.80 2.99
N CYS A 184 2.36 16.93 3.54
CA CYS A 184 3.70 17.45 3.32
C CYS A 184 4.16 18.32 4.50
N ARG A 185 5.49 18.35 4.71
CA ARG A 185 6.17 19.31 5.58
C ARG A 185 6.80 20.41 4.74
N ILE A 186 6.46 21.65 5.01
CA ILE A 186 7.04 22.80 4.31
C ILE A 186 7.54 23.86 5.28
N THR A 187 8.46 24.70 4.84
CA THR A 187 8.81 25.94 5.52
C THR A 187 8.09 27.09 4.84
N ASN A 188 7.13 27.67 5.55
CA ASN A 188 6.44 28.88 5.13
C ASN A 188 7.21 30.12 5.59
N TRP A 189 6.95 31.26 4.96
CA TRP A 189 7.60 32.51 5.34
C TRP A 189 6.63 33.70 5.26
N THR A 190 6.89 34.71 6.04
CA THR A 190 6.22 36.02 5.96
C THR A 190 7.25 37.13 6.16
N THR A 191 6.92 38.32 5.68
CA THR A 191 7.72 39.52 5.95
C THR A 191 6.92 40.51 6.76
N ARG A 192 7.56 41.13 7.74
CA ARG A 192 7.00 42.22 8.56
C ARG A 192 7.98 43.38 8.57
N ILE A 193 7.45 44.60 8.66
CA ILE A 193 8.25 45.79 8.90
C ILE A 193 8.41 45.90 10.42
N VAL A 194 9.64 45.88 10.91
CA VAL A 194 9.99 46.01 12.33
C VAL A 194 11.04 47.11 12.41
N ALA A 195 10.73 48.19 13.11
CA ALA A 195 11.58 49.40 13.25
C ALA A 195 12.03 49.96 11.87
N GLY A 196 11.10 49.97 10.87
CA GLY A 196 11.39 50.51 9.55
C GLY A 196 12.08 49.53 8.59
N GLU A 197 12.57 48.38 9.05
CA GLU A 197 13.24 47.37 8.26
C GLU A 197 12.32 46.21 7.94
N ARG A 198 12.44 45.66 6.72
CA ARG A 198 11.71 44.48 6.30
C ARG A 198 12.40 43.20 6.81
N LYS A 199 11.81 42.55 7.83
CA LYS A 199 12.29 41.26 8.38
C LYS A 199 11.49 40.10 7.84
N ARG A 200 12.21 39.05 7.42
CA ARG A 200 11.62 37.76 7.00
C ARG A 200 11.58 36.81 8.18
N TYR A 201 10.43 36.18 8.36
CA TYR A 201 10.19 35.16 9.38
C TYR A 201 9.83 33.86 8.69
N GLU A 202 10.55 32.81 8.99
CA GLU A 202 10.30 31.46 8.48
C GLU A 202 9.74 30.59 9.59
N TYR A 203 8.80 29.73 9.21
CA TYR A 203 8.17 28.81 10.16
C TYR A 203 7.79 27.51 9.45
N PRO A 204 8.18 26.34 10.02
CA PRO A 204 7.79 25.04 9.50
C PRO A 204 6.31 24.78 9.75
N ARG A 205 5.70 23.96 8.91
CA ARG A 205 4.28 23.63 8.97
C ARG A 205 4.03 22.31 8.29
N TYR A 206 3.11 21.54 8.83
CA TYR A 206 2.55 20.39 8.15
C TYR A 206 1.22 20.73 7.50
N PHE A 207 1.00 20.17 6.32
CA PHE A 207 -0.30 20.16 5.65
C PHE A 207 -0.70 18.73 5.37
N PHE A 208 -2.00 18.48 5.47
CA PHE A 208 -2.66 17.26 4.99
C PHE A 208 -3.81 17.68 4.08
N THR A 209 -3.88 17.11 2.88
CA THR A 209 -4.87 17.48 1.86
C THR A 209 -5.56 16.23 1.34
N ASN A 210 -6.83 16.07 1.62
CA ASN A 210 -7.62 14.96 1.10
C ASN A 210 -9.05 15.42 0.78
N VAL A 211 -9.62 14.97 -0.35
CA VAL A 211 -10.98 15.33 -0.76
C VAL A 211 -12.04 14.64 0.10
N SER A 212 -11.76 13.45 0.64
CA SER A 212 -12.69 12.73 1.52
C SER A 212 -12.82 13.41 2.88
N ASP A 213 -14.04 13.79 3.24
CA ASP A 213 -14.36 14.34 4.56
C ASP A 213 -14.04 13.35 5.68
N ASP A 214 -14.35 12.07 5.47
CA ASP A 214 -14.12 11.02 6.46
C ASP A 214 -12.63 10.82 6.73
N ILE A 215 -11.78 10.79 5.67
CA ILE A 215 -10.33 10.64 5.85
C ILE A 215 -9.75 11.88 6.56
N ARG A 216 -10.22 13.10 6.24
CA ARG A 216 -9.80 14.31 6.98
C ARG A 216 -10.24 14.25 8.44
N ARG A 217 -11.45 13.76 8.72
CA ARG A 217 -11.94 13.58 10.09
C ARG A 217 -11.10 12.56 10.86
N LEU A 218 -10.80 11.38 10.28
CA LEU A 218 -9.90 10.41 10.89
C LEU A 218 -8.54 11.01 11.23
N PHE A 219 -8.00 11.85 10.37
CA PHE A 219 -6.75 12.57 10.62
C PHE A 219 -6.89 13.57 11.78
N THR A 220 -7.92 14.42 11.77
CA THR A 220 -8.12 15.45 12.80
C THR A 220 -8.47 14.85 14.16
N ASP A 221 -9.34 13.83 14.20
CA ASP A 221 -9.70 13.14 15.44
C ASP A 221 -8.47 12.48 16.10
N THR A 222 -7.57 11.96 15.26
CA THR A 222 -6.30 11.38 15.75
C THR A 222 -5.35 12.47 16.26
N LEU A 223 -5.26 13.63 15.59
CA LEU A 223 -4.49 14.78 16.09
C LEU A 223 -5.04 15.28 17.43
N GLU A 224 -6.36 15.34 17.58
CA GLU A 224 -7.01 15.77 18.84
C GLU A 224 -6.68 14.82 20.00
N LYS A 225 -6.68 13.50 19.76
CA LYS A 225 -6.25 12.50 20.76
C LYS A 225 -4.79 12.65 21.18
N LEU A 226 -3.96 13.24 20.33
CA LEU A 226 -2.56 13.54 20.60
C LEU A 226 -2.34 14.98 21.14
N ASP A 227 -3.41 15.72 21.48
CA ASP A 227 -3.38 17.11 21.88
C ASP A 227 -2.68 18.04 20.88
N ILE A 228 -2.78 17.74 19.58
CA ILE A 228 -2.21 18.52 18.48
C ILE A 228 -3.26 19.48 17.91
N GLU A 229 -3.05 20.76 18.06
CA GLU A 229 -3.90 21.80 17.47
C GLU A 229 -3.71 21.87 15.95
N TRP A 230 -4.80 21.95 15.25
CA TRP A 230 -4.86 22.05 13.79
C TRP A 230 -5.84 23.13 13.35
N THR A 231 -5.78 23.54 12.09
CA THR A 231 -6.70 24.50 11.50
C THR A 231 -7.08 24.08 10.08
N HIS A 232 -8.34 24.31 9.72
CA HIS A 232 -8.74 24.29 8.31
C HIS A 232 -8.13 25.46 7.57
N CYS A 233 -7.67 25.23 6.34
CA CYS A 233 -7.23 26.33 5.49
C CYS A 233 -7.57 26.07 4.01
N THR A 234 -7.88 27.16 3.32
CA THR A 234 -8.01 27.15 1.86
C THR A 234 -6.67 27.52 1.26
N ARG A 235 -6.15 26.69 0.37
CA ARG A 235 -4.90 26.93 -0.34
C ARG A 235 -5.16 26.85 -1.86
N ASN A 236 -4.86 27.93 -2.58
CA ASN A 236 -5.11 28.02 -4.02
C ASN A 236 -6.56 27.67 -4.42
N GLY A 237 -7.53 28.12 -3.62
CA GLY A 237 -8.94 27.81 -3.85
C GLY A 237 -9.39 26.41 -3.39
N ASN A 238 -8.47 25.55 -2.91
CA ASN A 238 -8.77 24.22 -2.41
C ASN A 238 -9.09 24.26 -0.91
N PRO A 239 -10.31 23.93 -0.45
CA PRO A 239 -10.71 23.99 0.96
C PRO A 239 -10.34 22.73 1.76
N TYR A 240 -9.73 21.70 1.12
CA TYR A 240 -9.52 20.38 1.71
C TYR A 240 -8.21 20.23 2.48
N ASN A 241 -7.69 21.35 3.01
CA ASN A 241 -6.40 21.34 3.69
C ASN A 241 -6.56 21.46 5.21
N ILE A 242 -5.88 20.59 5.92
CA ILE A 242 -5.64 20.67 7.36
C ILE A 242 -4.20 21.11 7.56
N SER A 243 -4.00 22.08 8.48
CA SER A 243 -2.68 22.63 8.77
C SER A 243 -2.33 22.53 10.25
N VAL A 244 -1.13 22.06 10.55
CA VAL A 244 -0.50 22.15 11.87
C VAL A 244 0.66 23.14 11.77
N ALA A 245 0.59 24.22 12.56
CA ALA A 245 1.52 25.36 12.47
C ALA A 245 2.11 25.80 13.82
N LYS A 246 1.54 25.39 14.95
CA LYS A 246 2.07 25.71 16.27
C LYS A 246 3.42 25.04 16.46
N LYS A 247 4.45 25.82 16.80
CA LYS A 247 5.85 25.36 16.86
C LYS A 247 6.02 24.08 17.68
N ALA A 248 5.38 23.98 18.84
CA ALA A 248 5.45 22.79 19.68
C ALA A 248 4.86 21.55 18.98
N HIS A 249 3.71 21.70 18.32
CA HIS A 249 3.04 20.61 17.63
C HIS A 249 3.76 20.17 16.34
N VAL A 250 4.38 21.13 15.63
CA VAL A 250 5.27 20.82 14.51
C VAL A 250 6.48 20.02 14.99
N ALA A 251 7.06 20.38 16.15
CA ALA A 251 8.18 19.64 16.72
C ALA A 251 7.80 18.20 17.11
N LEU A 252 6.58 17.97 17.61
CA LEU A 252 6.06 16.63 17.87
C LEU A 252 5.91 15.83 16.57
N LEU A 253 5.34 16.42 15.52
CA LEU A 253 5.25 15.78 14.21
C LEU A 253 6.64 15.52 13.61
N ASP A 254 7.60 16.41 13.78
CA ASP A 254 8.99 16.22 13.33
C ASP A 254 9.66 15.03 14.05
N ALA A 255 9.35 14.80 15.33
CA ALA A 255 9.90 13.69 16.10
C ALA A 255 9.31 12.31 15.74
N HIS A 256 8.03 12.26 15.38
CA HIS A 256 7.30 11.00 15.18
C HIS A 256 7.00 10.67 13.70
N VAL A 257 6.84 11.68 12.87
CA VAL A 257 6.49 11.53 11.45
C VAL A 257 7.70 11.78 10.57
N GLY A 258 8.35 12.92 10.75
CA GLY A 258 9.44 13.37 9.88
C GLY A 258 8.98 13.82 8.49
N PRO A 259 9.91 14.37 7.68
CA PRO A 259 9.66 14.68 6.27
C PRO A 259 9.68 13.40 5.43
N LYS A 260 8.99 13.44 4.30
CA LYS A 260 9.17 12.43 3.23
C LYS A 260 10.63 12.49 2.72
N HIS A 261 11.28 11.37 2.57
CA HIS A 261 12.69 11.26 2.16
C HIS A 261 12.91 10.15 1.11
#